data_60ebd2e641dae67bb1348861d506201a
#
_entry.id   60ebd2e641dae67bb1348861d506201a
#
_cell.length_a   1.000
_cell.length_b   1.000
_cell.length_c   1.000
_cell.angle_alpha   90.00
_cell.angle_beta   90.00
_cell.angle_gamma   90.00
#
_symmetry.space_group_name_H-M   'P 1'
#
loop_
_entity.id
_entity.type
_entity.pdbx_description
1 polymer ?
#
loop_
_entity_poly.entity_id
_entity_poly.type
_entity_poly.pdbx_seq_one_letter_code
_entity_poly.pdbx_strand_id
1 'polypeptide(L)'
;MGDEHGEENAANRLTLISIDLPNIRAQARTLLSNQKSASTEAEALDLISYAQMVDTNLGSWANTLPPNWSFRTAGMVHEMPVDLETAEQWPGPQHVYDDVFIANIINDYRVSRIFCQSVVLGCASWLAPEGNDPHTDSSCVTARFVTQQMVDEISASVPFHMSYDMQPMAKKLGQDESGK
;
A
#
# COMPACT_ATOMS: atom_id res chain seq x y z
N MET A 1 24.05 -16.85 -1.52
CA MET A 1 24.51 -15.69 -0.73
C MET A 1 23.77 -14.52 -1.36
N GLY A 2 22.56 -14.22 -0.83
CA GLY A 2 21.72 -13.13 -1.35
C GLY A 2 22.44 -11.80 -1.15
N ASP A 3 22.10 -10.83 -1.98
CA ASP A 3 22.65 -9.49 -1.93
C ASP A 3 22.05 -8.71 -0.71
N GLU A 4 22.49 -9.08 0.49
CA GLU A 4 22.05 -8.46 1.76
C GLU A 4 22.21 -6.93 1.71
N HIS A 5 23.23 -6.43 1.01
CA HIS A 5 23.43 -4.98 0.85
C HIS A 5 22.39 -4.33 -0.09
N GLY A 6 21.87 -5.06 -1.07
CA GLY A 6 20.83 -4.59 -1.96
C GLY A 6 19.47 -4.50 -1.26
N GLU A 7 19.17 -5.49 -0.42
CA GLU A 7 17.92 -5.57 0.36
C GLU A 7 17.86 -4.48 1.43
N GLU A 8 18.92 -4.31 2.22
CA GLU A 8 19.02 -3.22 3.19
C GLU A 8 18.91 -1.84 2.52
N ASN A 9 19.51 -1.66 1.36
CA ASN A 9 19.42 -0.43 0.60
C ASN A 9 17.98 -0.15 0.12
N ALA A 10 17.22 -1.17 -0.32
CA ALA A 10 15.83 -1.00 -0.75
C ALA A 10 14.92 -0.61 0.42
N ALA A 11 15.04 -1.26 1.59
CA ALA A 11 14.28 -0.95 2.79
C ALA A 11 14.60 0.48 3.29
N ASN A 12 15.88 0.86 3.32
CA ASN A 12 16.31 2.19 3.72
C ASN A 12 15.76 3.28 2.79
N ARG A 13 15.75 3.03 1.48
CA ARG A 13 15.15 3.98 0.50
C ARG A 13 13.66 4.14 0.72
N LEU A 14 12.91 3.06 0.99
CA LEU A 14 11.49 3.14 1.32
C LEU A 14 11.27 4.01 2.55
N THR A 15 12.05 3.78 3.61
CA THR A 15 11.98 4.56 4.86
C THR A 15 12.19 6.05 4.59
N LEU A 16 13.19 6.41 3.77
CA LEU A 16 13.46 7.80 3.43
C LEU A 16 12.33 8.45 2.63
N ILE A 17 11.67 7.72 1.72
CA ILE A 17 10.54 8.23 0.95
C ILE A 17 9.32 8.46 1.86
N SER A 18 9.10 7.60 2.84
CA SER A 18 7.89 7.62 3.69
C SER A 18 8.06 8.35 5.02
N ILE A 19 9.26 8.86 5.31
CA ILE A 19 9.61 9.43 6.63
C ILE A 19 8.68 10.57 7.07
N ASP A 20 8.20 11.38 6.14
CA ASP A 20 7.34 12.53 6.41
C ASP A 20 5.83 12.20 6.43
N LEU A 21 5.42 11.00 6.05
CA LEU A 21 4.01 10.63 5.97
C LEU A 21 3.22 10.81 7.28
N PRO A 22 3.76 10.44 8.47
CA PRO A 22 3.04 10.70 9.72
C PRO A 22 2.77 12.18 9.96
N ASN A 23 3.72 13.05 9.61
CA ASN A 23 3.60 14.50 9.76
C ASN A 23 2.56 15.08 8.79
N ILE A 24 2.59 14.67 7.51
CA ILE A 24 1.61 15.09 6.49
C ILE A 24 0.19 14.69 6.91
N ARG A 25 0.00 13.47 7.42
CA ARG A 25 -1.29 13.01 7.92
C ARG A 25 -1.79 13.83 9.13
N ALA A 26 -0.89 14.19 10.03
CA ALA A 26 -1.23 15.03 11.17
C ALA A 26 -1.64 16.44 10.72
N GLN A 27 -0.92 17.03 9.77
CA GLN A 27 -1.26 18.33 9.17
C GLN A 27 -2.63 18.26 8.47
N ALA A 28 -2.88 17.25 7.62
CA ALA A 28 -4.17 17.08 6.97
C ALA A 28 -5.31 16.95 7.97
N ARG A 29 -5.14 16.16 9.04
CA ARG A 29 -6.16 16.02 10.10
C ARG A 29 -6.47 17.35 10.77
N THR A 30 -5.45 18.15 11.07
CA THR A 30 -5.62 19.49 11.68
C THR A 30 -6.34 20.42 10.72
N LEU A 31 -5.93 20.43 9.45
CA LEU A 31 -6.55 21.26 8.42
C LEU A 31 -8.04 20.96 8.24
N LEU A 32 -8.40 19.69 8.17
CA LEU A 32 -9.79 19.24 7.98
C LEU A 32 -10.72 19.63 9.14
N SER A 33 -10.19 19.98 10.31
CA SER A 33 -10.95 20.51 11.44
C SER A 33 -11.12 22.02 11.41
N ASN A 34 -10.43 22.73 10.52
CA ASN A 34 -10.48 24.19 10.41
C ASN A 34 -11.63 24.64 9.51
N GLN A 35 -12.03 25.92 9.67
CA GLN A 35 -12.97 26.56 8.74
C GLN A 35 -12.29 26.84 7.40
N LYS A 36 -13.09 26.74 6.32
CA LYS A 36 -12.62 27.09 4.96
C LYS A 36 -12.29 28.57 4.86
N SER A 37 -11.13 28.85 4.29
CA SER A 37 -10.63 30.18 3.93
C SER A 37 -9.67 30.02 2.74
N ALA A 38 -9.38 31.10 2.03
CA ALA A 38 -8.42 31.05 0.92
C ALA A 38 -7.05 30.49 1.34
N SER A 39 -6.61 30.73 2.58
CA SER A 39 -5.36 30.20 3.11
C SER A 39 -5.43 28.70 3.36
N THR A 40 -6.50 28.19 3.99
CA THR A 40 -6.68 26.77 4.29
C THR A 40 -6.97 25.94 3.02
N GLU A 41 -7.62 26.54 2.03
CA GLU A 41 -7.80 25.91 0.70
C GLU A 41 -6.47 25.76 -0.04
N ALA A 42 -5.60 26.77 -0.01
CA ALA A 42 -4.26 26.68 -0.58
C ALA A 42 -3.42 25.62 0.13
N GLU A 43 -3.46 25.56 1.47
CA GLU A 43 -2.77 24.54 2.25
C GLU A 43 -3.27 23.11 1.92
N ALA A 44 -4.58 22.93 1.70
CA ALA A 44 -5.15 21.65 1.28
C ALA A 44 -4.62 21.21 -0.09
N LEU A 45 -4.51 22.12 -1.06
CA LEU A 45 -3.94 21.84 -2.38
C LEU A 45 -2.45 21.47 -2.31
N ASP A 46 -1.70 22.14 -1.45
CA ASP A 46 -0.29 21.83 -1.21
C ASP A 46 -0.12 20.43 -0.60
N LEU A 47 -0.96 20.06 0.37
CA LEU A 47 -0.96 18.72 0.96
C LEU A 47 -1.31 17.61 -0.05
N ILE A 48 -2.30 17.86 -0.93
CA ILE A 48 -2.63 16.94 -2.03
C ILE A 48 -1.40 16.75 -2.93
N SER A 49 -0.81 17.85 -3.38
CA SER A 49 0.34 17.82 -4.29
C SER A 49 1.52 17.09 -3.68
N TYR A 50 1.80 17.31 -2.40
CA TYR A 50 2.87 16.64 -1.69
C TYR A 50 2.60 15.15 -1.52
N ALA A 51 1.38 14.75 -1.13
CA ALA A 51 1.01 13.35 -1.00
C ALA A 51 1.11 12.61 -2.35
N GLN A 52 0.70 13.23 -3.45
CA GLN A 52 0.83 12.68 -4.80
C GLN A 52 2.30 12.53 -5.23
N MET A 53 3.16 13.48 -4.88
CA MET A 53 4.59 13.38 -5.11
C MET A 53 5.21 12.19 -4.37
N VAL A 54 4.87 12.02 -3.09
CA VAL A 54 5.36 10.87 -2.30
C VAL A 54 4.84 9.55 -2.88
N ASP A 55 3.56 9.46 -3.27
CA ASP A 55 3.00 8.26 -3.91
C ASP A 55 3.72 7.92 -5.23
N THR A 56 4.06 8.92 -6.03
CA THR A 56 4.84 8.76 -7.25
C THR A 56 6.24 8.21 -6.96
N ASN A 57 6.90 8.70 -5.92
CA ASN A 57 8.21 8.23 -5.50
C ASN A 57 8.15 6.78 -4.97
N LEU A 58 7.08 6.43 -4.23
CA LEU A 58 6.81 5.06 -3.80
C LEU A 58 6.62 4.12 -5.00
N GLY A 59 5.84 4.52 -6.01
CA GLY A 59 5.67 3.76 -7.24
C GLY A 59 6.98 3.58 -8.01
N SER A 60 7.80 4.62 -8.08
CA SER A 60 9.13 4.56 -8.69
C SER A 60 10.05 3.61 -7.94
N TRP A 61 10.03 3.63 -6.61
CA TRP A 61 10.78 2.70 -5.78
C TRP A 61 10.41 1.24 -6.08
N ALA A 62 9.11 0.93 -6.13
CA ALA A 62 8.63 -0.42 -6.43
C ALA A 62 9.13 -0.94 -7.79
N ASN A 63 9.21 -0.07 -8.79
CA ASN A 63 9.73 -0.41 -10.13
C ASN A 63 11.25 -0.69 -10.16
N THR A 64 11.98 -0.34 -9.11
CA THR A 64 13.43 -0.59 -9.00
C THR A 64 13.78 -1.84 -8.20
N LEU A 65 12.78 -2.56 -7.70
CA LEU A 65 13.01 -3.76 -6.90
C LEU A 65 13.50 -4.92 -7.75
N PRO A 66 14.39 -5.76 -7.21
CA PRO A 66 14.83 -6.97 -7.88
C PRO A 66 13.67 -7.98 -8.03
N PRO A 67 13.70 -8.88 -9.02
CA PRO A 67 12.61 -9.83 -9.28
C PRO A 67 12.22 -10.72 -8.09
N ASN A 68 13.17 -11.07 -7.22
CA ASN A 68 12.93 -11.86 -6.01
C ASN A 68 12.13 -11.12 -4.92
N TRP A 69 11.89 -9.82 -5.09
CA TRP A 69 10.99 -9.05 -4.22
C TRP A 69 9.52 -9.14 -4.63
N SER A 70 9.26 -9.67 -5.82
CA SER A 70 7.89 -9.89 -6.30
C SER A 70 7.25 -11.06 -5.56
N PHE A 71 5.96 -10.94 -5.27
CA PHE A 71 5.18 -12.06 -4.79
C PHE A 71 4.86 -13.05 -5.92
N ARG A 72 4.60 -14.29 -5.53
CA ARG A 72 4.00 -15.32 -6.39
C ARG A 72 2.63 -15.69 -5.82
N THR A 73 1.69 -16.06 -6.68
CA THR A 73 0.37 -16.52 -6.25
C THR A 73 0.43 -18.01 -5.99
N ALA A 74 0.27 -18.42 -4.72
CA ALA A 74 0.27 -19.81 -4.31
C ALA A 74 -1.09 -20.50 -4.51
N GLY A 75 -2.17 -19.74 -4.47
CA GLY A 75 -3.53 -20.25 -4.59
C GLY A 75 -4.57 -19.14 -4.67
N MET A 76 -5.83 -19.57 -4.78
CA MET A 76 -7.01 -18.69 -4.81
C MET A 76 -8.05 -19.23 -3.82
N VAL A 77 -8.55 -18.38 -2.95
CA VAL A 77 -9.69 -18.66 -2.08
C VAL A 77 -10.94 -18.14 -2.76
N HIS A 78 -11.91 -19.01 -3.03
CA HIS A 78 -13.12 -18.65 -3.78
C HIS A 78 -14.33 -18.40 -2.89
N GLU A 79 -14.35 -18.97 -1.69
CA GLU A 79 -15.52 -18.95 -0.82
C GLU A 79 -15.30 -17.97 0.34
N MET A 80 -16.38 -17.25 0.67
CA MET A 80 -16.42 -16.45 1.89
C MET A 80 -16.45 -17.39 3.11
N PRO A 81 -15.67 -17.10 4.16
CA PRO A 81 -15.75 -17.86 5.40
C PRO A 81 -17.14 -17.75 6.00
N VAL A 82 -17.63 -18.85 6.56
CA VAL A 82 -18.95 -18.92 7.21
C VAL A 82 -18.96 -18.08 8.49
N ASP A 83 -17.84 -18.05 9.18
CA ASP A 83 -17.63 -17.27 10.40
C ASP A 83 -16.45 -16.30 10.17
N LEU A 84 -16.76 -15.00 10.21
CA LEU A 84 -15.77 -13.95 9.99
C LEU A 84 -14.84 -13.74 11.19
N GLU A 85 -15.26 -14.13 12.40
CA GLU A 85 -14.45 -13.96 13.62
C GLU A 85 -13.32 -14.99 13.71
N THR A 86 -13.53 -16.16 13.11
CA THR A 86 -12.56 -17.27 13.11
C THR A 86 -11.93 -17.52 11.74
N ALA A 87 -12.18 -16.64 10.79
CA ALA A 87 -11.71 -16.80 9.42
C ALA A 87 -10.17 -16.69 9.34
N GLU A 88 -9.52 -17.78 8.92
CA GLU A 88 -8.07 -17.81 8.66
C GLU A 88 -7.73 -17.36 7.24
N GLN A 89 -8.71 -17.30 6.34
CA GLN A 89 -8.52 -16.98 4.93
C GLN A 89 -9.64 -16.07 4.44
N TRP A 90 -9.28 -15.18 3.51
CA TRP A 90 -10.21 -14.26 2.87
C TRP A 90 -10.26 -14.56 1.36
N PRO A 91 -11.43 -14.39 0.69
CA PRO A 91 -11.52 -14.59 -0.76
C PRO A 91 -10.52 -13.73 -1.53
N GLY A 92 -9.88 -14.34 -2.50
CA GLY A 92 -8.86 -13.69 -3.31
C GLY A 92 -7.59 -14.52 -3.48
N PRO A 93 -6.58 -13.95 -4.14
CA PRO A 93 -5.29 -14.61 -4.30
C PRO A 93 -4.56 -14.72 -2.96
N GLN A 94 -3.74 -15.76 -2.84
CA GLN A 94 -2.82 -15.94 -1.72
C GLN A 94 -1.40 -15.68 -2.21
N HIS A 95 -0.76 -14.66 -1.65
CA HIS A 95 0.60 -14.26 -2.03
C HIS A 95 1.63 -14.97 -1.17
N VAL A 96 2.73 -15.39 -1.80
CA VAL A 96 3.93 -15.89 -1.13
C VAL A 96 5.15 -15.08 -1.58
N TYR A 97 6.10 -14.93 -0.69
CA TYR A 97 7.34 -14.16 -0.87
C TYR A 97 8.54 -15.05 -0.62
N ASP A 98 9.73 -14.64 -1.03
CA ASP A 98 10.95 -15.39 -0.77
C ASP A 98 11.27 -15.48 0.72
N ASP A 99 10.95 -14.42 1.47
CA ASP A 99 11.01 -14.42 2.94
C ASP A 99 10.05 -13.41 3.59
N VAL A 100 9.94 -13.47 4.91
CA VAL A 100 9.05 -12.63 5.72
C VAL A 100 9.54 -11.17 5.77
N PHE A 101 10.85 -10.93 5.69
CA PHE A 101 11.40 -9.58 5.68
C PHE A 101 10.93 -8.83 4.43
N ILE A 102 11.07 -9.45 3.24
CA ILE A 102 10.58 -8.88 1.97
C ILE A 102 9.07 -8.61 2.06
N ALA A 103 8.28 -9.58 2.56
CA ALA A 103 6.83 -9.43 2.69
C ALA A 103 6.46 -8.23 3.58
N ASN A 104 7.17 -8.02 4.70
CA ASN A 104 6.97 -6.88 5.59
C ASN A 104 7.27 -5.55 4.89
N ILE A 105 8.41 -5.44 4.21
CA ILE A 105 8.80 -4.21 3.50
C ILE A 105 7.81 -3.88 2.36
N ILE A 106 7.32 -4.88 1.64
CA ILE A 106 6.29 -4.69 0.61
C ILE A 106 4.97 -4.23 1.24
N ASN A 107 4.60 -4.74 2.41
CA ASN A 107 3.41 -4.25 3.11
C ASN A 107 3.59 -2.84 3.68
N ASP A 108 4.77 -2.46 4.16
CA ASP A 108 5.07 -1.08 4.55
C ASP A 108 4.93 -0.11 3.35
N TYR A 109 5.37 -0.51 2.17
CA TYR A 109 5.13 0.23 0.93
C TYR A 109 3.63 0.39 0.65
N ARG A 110 2.82 -0.67 0.74
CA ARG A 110 1.38 -0.64 0.50
C ARG A 110 0.67 0.29 1.49
N VAL A 111 1.00 0.17 2.77
CA VAL A 111 0.47 1.05 3.84
C VAL A 111 0.85 2.51 3.59
N SER A 112 2.08 2.77 3.17
CA SER A 112 2.54 4.12 2.84
C SER A 112 1.73 4.73 1.69
N ARG A 113 1.42 3.95 0.65
CA ARG A 113 0.54 4.38 -0.44
C ARG A 113 -0.89 4.67 0.04
N ILE A 114 -1.47 3.80 0.87
CA ILE A 114 -2.79 4.05 1.48
C ILE A 114 -2.79 5.38 2.25
N PHE A 115 -1.70 5.69 2.95
CA PHE A 115 -1.58 6.96 3.68
C PHE A 115 -1.56 8.17 2.74
N CYS A 116 -0.82 8.11 1.64
CA CYS A 116 -0.86 9.17 0.62
C CYS A 116 -2.28 9.37 0.09
N GLN A 117 -2.96 8.29 -0.30
CA GLN A 117 -4.32 8.36 -0.84
C GLN A 117 -5.33 8.88 0.19
N SER A 118 -5.16 8.56 1.48
CA SER A 118 -6.03 9.07 2.54
C SER A 118 -5.95 10.59 2.69
N VAL A 119 -4.77 11.18 2.50
CA VAL A 119 -4.59 12.64 2.49
C VAL A 119 -5.26 13.25 1.28
N VAL A 120 -5.03 12.68 0.08
CA VAL A 120 -5.67 13.15 -1.16
C VAL A 120 -7.19 13.12 -1.03
N LEU A 121 -7.78 12.00 -0.60
CA LEU A 121 -9.22 11.84 -0.44
C LEU A 121 -9.79 12.81 0.59
N GLY A 122 -9.14 12.94 1.74
CA GLY A 122 -9.59 13.84 2.81
C GLY A 122 -9.60 15.29 2.36
N CYS A 123 -8.48 15.77 1.82
CA CYS A 123 -8.35 17.16 1.39
C CYS A 123 -9.23 17.49 0.17
N ALA A 124 -9.30 16.60 -0.83
CA ALA A 124 -10.16 16.82 -2.00
C ALA A 124 -11.64 16.83 -1.62
N SER A 125 -12.08 15.92 -0.74
CA SER A 125 -13.45 15.92 -0.24
C SER A 125 -13.78 17.19 0.56
N TRP A 126 -12.83 17.68 1.36
CA TRP A 126 -12.99 18.90 2.13
C TRP A 126 -13.04 20.15 1.21
N LEU A 127 -12.25 20.18 0.13
CA LEU A 127 -12.26 21.27 -0.86
C LEU A 127 -13.54 21.29 -1.69
N ALA A 128 -14.22 20.18 -1.88
CA ALA A 128 -15.39 20.09 -2.75
C ALA A 128 -16.44 21.13 -2.38
N PRO A 129 -17.08 21.81 -3.38
CA PRO A 129 -18.19 22.71 -3.15
C PRO A 129 -19.39 21.96 -2.54
N GLU A 130 -20.21 22.69 -1.76
CA GLU A 130 -21.45 22.14 -1.24
C GLU A 130 -22.35 21.66 -2.39
N GLY A 131 -22.83 20.42 -2.30
CA GLY A 131 -23.70 19.81 -3.30
C GLY A 131 -22.98 19.09 -4.46
N ASN A 132 -21.66 19.20 -4.56
CA ASN A 132 -20.90 18.36 -5.48
C ASN A 132 -20.53 17.03 -4.84
N ASP A 133 -20.70 15.94 -5.60
CA ASP A 133 -20.22 14.64 -5.16
C ASP A 133 -18.69 14.55 -5.39
N PRO A 134 -17.87 14.57 -4.31
CA PRO A 134 -16.41 14.43 -4.45
C PRO A 134 -16.00 13.08 -5.04
N HIS A 135 -16.96 12.14 -5.14
CA HIS A 135 -16.72 10.82 -5.74
C HIS A 135 -16.52 10.87 -7.25
N THR A 136 -16.90 11.95 -7.91
CA THR A 136 -16.75 12.13 -9.36
C THR A 136 -15.43 12.80 -9.75
N ASP A 137 -14.70 13.36 -8.79
CA ASP A 137 -13.38 13.95 -9.04
C ASP A 137 -12.36 12.86 -9.42
N SER A 138 -11.60 13.12 -10.49
CA SER A 138 -10.64 12.14 -11.02
C SER A 138 -9.54 11.76 -10.02
N SER A 139 -9.10 12.69 -9.18
CA SER A 139 -8.11 12.45 -8.13
C SER A 139 -8.68 11.52 -7.07
N CYS A 140 -9.94 11.73 -6.67
CA CYS A 140 -10.64 10.86 -5.72
C CYS A 140 -10.89 9.46 -6.28
N VAL A 141 -11.27 9.35 -7.55
CA VAL A 141 -11.44 8.04 -8.22
C VAL A 141 -10.13 7.26 -8.24
N THR A 142 -9.04 7.91 -8.66
CA THR A 142 -7.70 7.31 -8.68
C THR A 142 -7.26 6.90 -7.28
N ALA A 143 -7.43 7.78 -6.29
CA ALA A 143 -7.00 7.52 -4.92
C ALA A 143 -7.74 6.32 -4.31
N ARG A 144 -9.03 6.16 -4.59
CA ARG A 144 -9.80 4.98 -4.15
C ARG A 144 -9.35 3.71 -4.83
N PHE A 145 -9.11 3.76 -6.14
CA PHE A 145 -8.62 2.61 -6.89
C PHE A 145 -7.29 2.11 -6.32
N VAL A 146 -6.33 3.02 -6.11
CA VAL A 146 -5.03 2.68 -5.50
C VAL A 146 -5.20 2.14 -4.09
N THR A 147 -6.05 2.77 -3.27
CA THR A 147 -6.32 2.30 -1.90
C THR A 147 -6.87 0.87 -1.91
N GLN A 148 -7.88 0.59 -2.75
CA GLN A 148 -8.49 -0.74 -2.85
C GLN A 148 -7.46 -1.77 -3.31
N GLN A 149 -6.67 -1.45 -4.33
CA GLN A 149 -5.60 -2.34 -4.79
C GLN A 149 -4.61 -2.67 -3.66
N MET A 150 -4.16 -1.69 -2.91
CA MET A 150 -3.21 -1.90 -1.81
C MET A 150 -3.82 -2.74 -0.68
N VAL A 151 -5.10 -2.51 -0.35
CA VAL A 151 -5.83 -3.30 0.65
C VAL A 151 -5.98 -4.76 0.20
N ASP A 152 -6.36 -4.99 -1.06
CA ASP A 152 -6.50 -6.34 -1.62
C ASP A 152 -5.16 -7.10 -1.59
N GLU A 153 -4.07 -6.43 -1.94
CA GLU A 153 -2.72 -7.02 -1.92
C GLU A 153 -2.21 -7.29 -0.50
N ILE A 154 -2.53 -6.42 0.48
CA ILE A 154 -2.23 -6.69 1.90
C ILE A 154 -3.02 -7.91 2.36
N SER A 155 -4.34 -7.97 2.07
CA SER A 155 -5.20 -9.09 2.43
C SER A 155 -4.68 -10.40 1.83
N ALA A 156 -4.23 -10.38 0.58
CA ALA A 156 -3.64 -11.52 -0.11
C ALA A 156 -2.31 -11.99 0.54
N SER A 157 -1.59 -11.10 1.23
CA SER A 157 -0.33 -11.42 1.92
C SER A 157 -0.52 -12.01 3.33
N VAL A 158 -1.68 -11.79 3.96
CA VAL A 158 -1.94 -12.21 5.34
C VAL A 158 -1.68 -13.71 5.58
N PRO A 159 -2.14 -14.66 4.72
CA PRO A 159 -1.87 -16.06 4.94
C PRO A 159 -0.38 -16.41 5.01
N PHE A 160 0.48 -15.72 4.25
CA PHE A 160 1.91 -15.91 4.28
C PHE A 160 2.54 -15.52 5.63
N HIS A 161 2.02 -14.49 6.29
CA HIS A 161 2.48 -14.05 7.62
C HIS A 161 1.96 -14.94 8.74
N MET A 162 0.74 -15.48 8.61
CA MET A 162 0.04 -16.19 9.67
C MET A 162 0.27 -17.71 9.63
N SER A 163 0.65 -18.27 8.48
CA SER A 163 0.76 -19.73 8.28
C SER A 163 2.20 -20.16 8.06
N TYR A 164 2.73 -20.98 8.99
CA TYR A 164 4.05 -21.59 8.83
C TYR A 164 4.15 -22.52 7.59
N ASP A 165 3.03 -23.03 7.10
CA ASP A 165 2.98 -23.93 5.94
C ASP A 165 3.18 -23.20 4.60
N MET A 166 2.93 -21.90 4.54
CA MET A 166 3.10 -21.10 3.33
C MET A 166 4.57 -20.77 3.02
N GLN A 167 5.43 -20.71 4.03
CA GLN A 167 6.86 -20.40 3.84
C GLN A 167 7.61 -21.53 3.10
N PRO A 168 7.38 -22.85 3.38
CA PRO A 168 7.93 -23.94 2.57
C PRO A 168 7.41 -23.95 1.13
N MET A 169 6.16 -23.52 0.88
CA MET A 169 5.61 -23.40 -0.48
C MET A 169 6.36 -22.39 -1.34
N ALA A 170 6.77 -21.27 -0.78
CA ALA A 170 7.57 -20.27 -1.48
C ALA A 170 8.88 -20.85 -2.02
N LYS A 171 9.57 -21.69 -1.22
CA LYS A 171 10.81 -22.36 -1.62
C LYS A 171 10.60 -23.39 -2.74
N LYS A 172 9.48 -24.12 -2.74
CA LYS A 172 9.14 -25.09 -3.79
C LYS A 172 8.83 -24.40 -5.11
N LEU A 173 8.02 -23.34 -5.10
CA LEU A 173 7.67 -22.57 -6.29
C LEU A 173 8.90 -21.90 -6.93
N GLY A 174 9.85 -21.42 -6.13
CA GLY A 174 11.09 -20.84 -6.63
C GLY A 174 12.08 -21.85 -7.24
N GLN A 175 11.99 -23.16 -6.88
CA GLN A 175 12.83 -24.19 -7.47
C GLN A 175 12.32 -24.70 -8.83
N ASP A 176 10.99 -24.67 -9.05
CA ASP A 176 10.39 -25.08 -10.32
C ASP A 176 10.67 -24.09 -11.45
N GLU A 177 10.86 -22.81 -11.14
CA GLU A 177 11.19 -21.77 -12.14
C GLU A 177 12.68 -21.76 -12.54
N SER A 178 13.57 -22.23 -11.66
CA SER A 178 15.02 -22.30 -11.94
C SER A 178 15.45 -23.57 -12.70
N GLY A 179 14.53 -24.48 -12.95
CA GLY A 179 14.75 -25.75 -13.66
C GLY A 179 14.36 -25.77 -15.13
N LYS A 180 14.01 -24.61 -15.71
CA LYS A 180 13.77 -24.43 -17.15
C LYS A 180 14.81 -23.49 -17.74
#